data_03c7d53fed0096e131a1e15be28faf15
#
_entry.id   03c7d53fed0096e131a1e15be28faf15
#
_cell.length_a   1.000
_cell.length_b   1.000
_cell.length_c   1.000
_cell.angle_alpha   90.00
_cell.angle_beta   90.00
_cell.angle_gamma   90.00
#
_symmetry.space_group_name_H-M   'P 1'
#
loop_
_entity.id
_entity.type
_entity.pdbx_description
1 polymer ?
#
loop_
_entity_poly.entity_id
_entity_poly.type
_entity_poly.pdbx_seq_one_letter_code
_entity_poly.pdbx_strand_id
1 'polypeptide(L)'
;MLASSVAIEEAGSRAYQSDHMDKLFEEGFSFSGFERDKLYLSRHGEGFTDISGLSGLDSVTDGRGAAYGDLDNDGDLDIFLTALQGQVHHLFRNNVGTDNGFLRVALQGTESGRDAFGA
;
A
#
# COMPACT_ATOMS: atom_id res chain seq x y z
N MET A 1 23.87 43.30 15.74
CA MET A 1 24.57 42.04 15.98
C MET A 1 23.64 40.99 16.68
N LEU A 2 22.38 40.87 16.28
CA LEU A 2 21.39 39.96 16.87
C LEU A 2 20.82 38.94 15.84
N ALA A 3 21.28 39.01 14.57
CA ALA A 3 20.78 38.09 13.53
C ALA A 3 21.51 36.74 13.47
N SER A 4 22.64 36.58 14.18
CA SER A 4 23.44 35.34 14.10
C SER A 4 23.00 34.25 15.10
N SER A 5 22.40 34.63 16.22
CA SER A 5 21.98 33.66 17.24
C SER A 5 20.72 32.90 16.84
N VAL A 6 19.75 33.58 16.25
CA VAL A 6 18.50 32.95 15.79
C VAL A 6 18.76 31.96 14.64
N ALA A 7 19.64 32.31 13.70
CA ALA A 7 20.00 31.41 12.60
C ALA A 7 20.74 30.15 13.04
N ILE A 8 21.56 30.24 14.13
CA ILE A 8 22.27 29.11 14.71
C ILE A 8 21.32 28.19 15.50
N GLU A 9 20.35 28.74 16.22
CA GLU A 9 19.33 27.96 16.91
C GLU A 9 18.40 27.23 15.93
N GLU A 10 17.99 27.88 14.85
CA GLU A 10 17.17 27.24 13.81
C GLU A 10 17.93 26.13 13.07
N ALA A 11 19.21 26.34 12.76
CA ALA A 11 20.05 25.33 12.12
C ALA A 11 20.30 24.12 13.05
N GLY A 12 20.53 24.37 14.33
CA GLY A 12 20.67 23.29 15.34
C GLY A 12 19.37 22.50 15.55
N SER A 13 18.24 23.19 15.55
CA SER A 13 16.93 22.56 15.63
C SER A 13 16.61 21.68 14.42
N ARG A 14 16.93 22.15 13.23
CA ARG A 14 16.74 21.35 11.98
C ARG A 14 17.66 20.14 11.92
N ALA A 15 18.92 20.29 12.30
CA ALA A 15 19.86 19.17 12.36
C ALA A 15 19.41 18.11 13.38
N TYR A 16 18.98 18.53 14.56
CA TYR A 16 18.44 17.63 15.57
C TYR A 16 17.18 16.91 15.11
N GLN A 17 16.29 17.62 14.42
CA GLN A 17 15.08 17.01 13.87
C GLN A 17 15.39 15.98 12.76
N SER A 18 16.36 16.28 11.86
CA SER A 18 16.76 15.33 10.82
C SER A 18 17.40 14.07 11.42
N ASP A 19 18.34 14.24 12.36
CA ASP A 19 18.99 13.12 13.03
C ASP A 19 17.99 12.25 13.84
N HIS A 20 16.99 12.89 14.44
CA HIS A 20 15.96 12.19 15.17
C HIS A 20 15.03 11.41 14.24
N MET A 21 14.65 12.01 13.10
CA MET A 21 13.86 11.35 12.08
C MET A 21 14.62 10.19 11.45
N ASP A 22 15.90 10.36 11.11
CA ASP A 22 16.73 9.30 10.53
C ASP A 22 16.84 8.10 11.48
N LYS A 23 17.03 8.33 12.79
CA LYS A 23 17.01 7.26 13.80
C LYS A 23 15.66 6.56 13.91
N LEU A 24 14.56 7.30 13.87
CA LEU A 24 13.22 6.70 13.87
C LEU A 24 13.02 5.79 12.66
N PHE A 25 13.53 6.18 11.49
CA PHE A 25 13.49 5.35 10.28
C PHE A 25 14.40 4.11 10.40
N GLU A 26 15.61 4.26 10.93
CA GLU A 26 16.56 3.15 11.12
C GLU A 26 16.05 2.14 12.16
N GLU A 27 15.38 2.59 13.20
CA GLU A 27 14.81 1.75 14.26
C GLU A 27 13.46 1.12 13.90
N GLY A 28 12.92 1.43 12.70
CA GLY A 28 11.67 0.84 12.18
C GLY A 28 10.41 1.33 12.91
N PHE A 29 10.43 2.53 13.45
CA PHE A 29 9.25 3.14 14.06
C PHE A 29 8.14 3.38 13.05
N SER A 30 6.92 3.03 13.42
CA SER A 30 5.72 3.28 12.63
C SER A 30 5.16 4.66 12.92
N PHE A 31 4.91 5.46 11.87
CA PHE A 31 4.20 6.73 12.00
C PHE A 31 2.69 6.57 12.22
N SER A 32 2.14 5.41 11.89
CA SER A 32 0.71 5.11 12.02
C SER A 32 0.34 4.43 13.35
N GLY A 33 1.31 4.25 14.27
CA GLY A 33 1.04 3.71 15.60
C GLY A 33 0.65 2.23 15.60
N PHE A 34 1.11 1.44 14.65
CA PHE A 34 0.77 0.02 14.48
C PHE A 34 -0.73 -0.23 14.28
N GLU A 35 -1.41 0.67 13.60
CA GLU A 35 -2.80 0.47 13.21
C GLU A 35 -2.91 -0.70 12.22
N ARG A 36 -4.02 -1.45 12.35
CA ARG A 36 -4.26 -2.60 11.47
C ARG A 36 -4.77 -2.13 10.12
N ASP A 37 -4.28 -2.77 9.07
CA ASP A 37 -4.83 -2.61 7.73
C ASP A 37 -6.31 -2.99 7.68
N LYS A 38 -7.07 -2.33 6.79
CA LYS A 38 -8.52 -2.49 6.70
C LYS A 38 -8.95 -2.94 5.31
N LEU A 39 -9.77 -3.98 5.28
CA LEU A 39 -10.47 -4.42 4.08
C LEU A 39 -11.98 -4.26 4.27
N TYR A 40 -12.59 -3.55 3.34
CA TYR A 40 -14.03 -3.30 3.34
C TYR A 40 -14.69 -3.95 2.13
N LEU A 41 -15.66 -4.78 2.38
CA LEU A 41 -16.52 -5.35 1.34
C LEU A 41 -17.67 -4.38 1.02
N SER A 42 -17.82 -4.04 -0.25
CA SER A 42 -18.95 -3.23 -0.73
C SER A 42 -20.26 -4.04 -0.71
N ARG A 43 -21.32 -3.43 -0.20
CA ARG A 43 -22.66 -3.99 -0.16
C ARG A 43 -23.56 -3.42 -1.27
N HIS A 44 -23.03 -3.35 -2.49
CA HIS A 44 -23.77 -2.92 -3.68
C HIS A 44 -24.48 -1.55 -3.54
N GLY A 45 -23.83 -0.59 -2.86
CA GLY A 45 -24.38 0.75 -2.65
C GLY A 45 -25.08 0.95 -1.32
N GLU A 46 -25.29 -0.09 -0.52
CA GLU A 46 -25.86 -0.01 0.82
C GLU A 46 -24.80 0.26 1.92
N GLY A 47 -23.56 0.53 1.52
CA GLY A 47 -22.45 0.79 2.43
C GLY A 47 -21.34 -0.25 2.33
N PHE A 48 -20.50 -0.31 3.38
CA PHE A 48 -19.35 -1.20 3.45
C PHE A 48 -19.38 -2.01 4.74
N THR A 49 -18.89 -3.23 4.68
CA THR A 49 -18.69 -4.09 5.84
C THR A 49 -17.20 -4.34 6.05
N ASP A 50 -16.68 -4.09 7.25
CA ASP A 50 -15.30 -4.41 7.61
C ASP A 50 -15.16 -5.95 7.72
N ILE A 51 -14.34 -6.52 6.84
CA ILE A 51 -14.04 -7.96 6.80
C ILE A 51 -12.55 -8.24 7.07
N SER A 52 -11.80 -7.26 7.54
CA SER A 52 -10.34 -7.33 7.72
C SER A 52 -9.91 -8.57 8.49
N GLY A 53 -10.50 -8.81 9.68
CA GLY A 53 -10.17 -9.96 10.52
C GLY A 53 -10.61 -11.32 9.97
N LEU A 54 -11.59 -11.33 9.05
CA LEU A 54 -12.03 -12.57 8.39
C LEU A 54 -11.15 -12.91 7.19
N SER A 55 -10.65 -11.90 6.50
CA SER A 55 -9.84 -12.05 5.29
C SER A 55 -8.36 -12.33 5.57
N GLY A 56 -7.88 -12.05 6.79
CA GLY A 56 -6.46 -12.09 7.14
C GLY A 56 -5.65 -10.88 6.64
N LEU A 57 -6.32 -9.85 6.09
CA LEU A 57 -5.71 -8.61 5.63
C LEU A 57 -5.52 -7.56 6.74
N ASP A 58 -5.64 -7.95 8.00
CA ASP A 58 -5.51 -7.06 9.16
C ASP A 58 -4.07 -6.96 9.69
N SER A 59 -3.10 -6.85 8.79
CA SER A 59 -1.69 -6.68 9.15
C SER A 59 -1.46 -5.46 10.04
N VAL A 60 -0.48 -5.55 10.94
CA VAL A 60 -0.03 -4.43 11.79
C VAL A 60 1.21 -3.73 11.21
N THR A 61 1.66 -4.14 10.04
CA THR A 61 2.75 -3.45 9.34
C THR A 61 2.27 -2.09 8.88
N ASP A 62 3.17 -1.11 8.84
CA ASP A 62 2.86 0.25 8.39
C ASP A 62 2.67 0.25 6.85
N GLY A 63 1.46 -0.13 6.41
CA GLY A 63 1.07 -0.25 5.01
C GLY A 63 1.13 1.11 4.30
N ARG A 64 1.76 1.17 3.11
CA ARG A 64 1.95 2.42 2.36
C ARG A 64 1.29 2.42 0.99
N GLY A 65 1.16 1.27 0.40
CA GLY A 65 0.53 1.16 -0.91
C GLY A 65 0.02 -0.23 -1.16
N ALA A 66 -1.09 -0.31 -1.88
CA ALA A 66 -1.68 -1.56 -2.32
C ALA A 66 -1.71 -1.61 -3.84
N ALA A 67 -1.35 -2.75 -4.39
CA ALA A 67 -1.54 -3.09 -5.79
C ALA A 67 -2.34 -4.40 -5.86
N TYR A 68 -3.10 -4.56 -6.94
CA TYR A 68 -3.86 -5.77 -7.15
C TYR A 68 -3.74 -6.24 -8.60
N GLY A 69 -3.77 -7.54 -8.76
CA GLY A 69 -3.68 -8.23 -10.04
C GLY A 69 -3.87 -9.72 -9.86
N ASP A 70 -4.20 -10.41 -10.93
CA ASP A 70 -4.27 -11.86 -10.97
C ASP A 70 -2.83 -12.40 -11.11
N LEU A 71 -2.20 -12.74 -9.99
CA LEU A 71 -0.78 -13.12 -9.93
C LEU A 71 -0.54 -14.61 -10.17
N ASP A 72 -1.51 -15.45 -9.85
CA ASP A 72 -1.41 -16.90 -10.07
C ASP A 72 -2.24 -17.39 -11.28
N ASN A 73 -2.89 -16.48 -11.98
CA ASN A 73 -3.70 -16.73 -13.19
C ASN A 73 -4.94 -17.60 -12.97
N ASP A 74 -5.53 -17.50 -11.78
CA ASP A 74 -6.78 -18.20 -11.45
C ASP A 74 -8.05 -17.39 -11.78
N GLY A 75 -7.89 -16.12 -12.19
CA GLY A 75 -8.96 -15.22 -12.60
C GLY A 75 -9.44 -14.29 -11.49
N ASP A 76 -8.96 -14.44 -10.28
CA ASP A 76 -9.26 -13.60 -9.14
C ASP A 76 -8.17 -12.53 -8.94
N LEU A 77 -8.49 -11.45 -8.25
CA LEU A 77 -7.51 -10.40 -7.95
C LEU A 77 -6.85 -10.66 -6.60
N ASP A 78 -5.54 -10.81 -6.64
CA ASP A 78 -4.68 -10.85 -5.46
C ASP A 78 -4.29 -9.43 -5.03
N ILE A 79 -3.83 -9.28 -3.78
CA ILE A 79 -3.42 -8.00 -3.21
C ILE A 79 -1.97 -8.06 -2.79
N PHE A 80 -1.15 -7.14 -3.32
CA PHE A 80 0.20 -6.89 -2.85
C PHE A 80 0.22 -5.58 -2.03
N LEU A 81 0.65 -5.68 -0.77
CA LEU A 81 0.72 -4.57 0.17
C LEU A 81 2.18 -4.23 0.47
N THR A 82 2.57 -2.99 0.20
CA THR A 82 3.89 -2.49 0.58
C THR A 82 3.86 -1.96 2.00
N ALA A 83 4.91 -2.22 2.76
CA ALA A 83 5.10 -1.67 4.09
C ALA A 83 6.29 -0.72 4.14
N LEU A 84 6.36 0.08 5.20
CA LEU A 84 7.46 1.00 5.45
C LEU A 84 8.79 0.25 5.59
N GLN A 85 9.90 0.96 5.41
CA GLN A 85 11.27 0.46 5.46
C GLN A 85 11.52 -0.52 6.62
N GLY A 86 12.15 -1.66 6.29
CA GLY A 86 12.50 -2.69 7.27
C GLY A 86 11.37 -3.61 7.69
N GLN A 87 10.15 -3.36 7.24
CA GLN A 87 9.01 -4.23 7.46
C GLN A 87 8.76 -5.17 6.27
N VAL A 88 8.05 -6.26 6.53
CA VAL A 88 7.74 -7.26 5.52
C VAL A 88 6.60 -6.76 4.63
N HIS A 89 6.80 -6.80 3.31
CA HIS A 89 5.71 -6.64 2.35
C HIS A 89 4.83 -7.89 2.35
N HIS A 90 3.55 -7.72 2.11
CA HIS A 90 2.59 -8.82 2.12
C HIS A 90 2.04 -9.08 0.72
N LEU A 91 1.94 -10.35 0.37
CA LEU A 91 1.18 -10.82 -0.76
C LEU A 91 0.01 -11.66 -0.24
N PHE A 92 -1.20 -11.20 -0.45
CA PHE A 92 -2.42 -11.88 -0.09
C PHE A 92 -3.03 -12.51 -1.34
N ARG A 93 -3.03 -13.82 -1.38
CA ARG A 93 -3.72 -14.56 -2.43
C ARG A 93 -5.21 -14.60 -2.13
N ASN A 94 -6.01 -14.24 -3.13
CA ASN A 94 -7.45 -14.43 -3.08
C ASN A 94 -7.78 -15.90 -3.41
N ASN A 95 -8.54 -16.55 -2.54
CA ASN A 95 -9.03 -17.90 -2.76
C ASN A 95 -10.56 -17.96 -2.72
N VAL A 96 -11.22 -16.80 -2.85
CA VAL A 96 -12.67 -16.68 -2.78
C VAL A 96 -13.22 -16.52 -4.20
N GLY A 97 -14.14 -17.39 -4.59
CA GLY A 97 -14.79 -17.29 -5.90
C GLY A 97 -14.12 -18.10 -7.00
N THR A 98 -13.15 -18.95 -6.67
CA THR A 98 -12.45 -19.82 -7.63
C THR A 98 -13.36 -20.78 -8.42
N ASP A 99 -14.60 -20.98 -7.98
CA ASP A 99 -15.61 -21.77 -8.68
C ASP A 99 -16.28 -20.99 -9.85
N ASN A 100 -16.03 -19.68 -9.97
CA ASN A 100 -16.57 -18.86 -11.02
C ASN A 100 -15.71 -18.97 -12.29
N GLY A 101 -16.37 -19.03 -13.45
CA GLY A 101 -15.66 -18.93 -14.73
C GLY A 101 -15.19 -17.51 -15.00
N PHE A 102 -13.99 -17.33 -15.54
CA PHE A 102 -13.49 -16.03 -15.98
C PHE A 102 -13.12 -16.05 -17.47
N LEU A 103 -13.08 -14.88 -18.09
CA LEU A 103 -12.68 -14.68 -19.48
C LEU A 103 -11.47 -13.75 -19.52
N ARG A 104 -10.37 -14.24 -20.09
CA ARG A 104 -9.21 -13.41 -20.40
C ARG A 104 -9.22 -13.02 -21.86
N VAL A 105 -9.15 -11.72 -22.13
CA VAL A 105 -9.13 -11.16 -23.49
C VAL A 105 -7.79 -10.49 -23.74
N ALA A 106 -7.05 -10.95 -24.74
CA ALA A 106 -5.86 -10.29 -25.24
C ALA A 106 -6.23 -9.45 -26.47
N LEU A 107 -6.05 -8.13 -26.38
CA LEU A 107 -6.29 -7.20 -27.47
C LEU A 107 -4.99 -6.89 -28.20
N GLN A 108 -5.06 -6.81 -29.52
CA GLN A 108 -3.94 -6.37 -30.35
C GLN A 108 -4.43 -5.28 -31.31
N GLY A 109 -3.84 -4.09 -31.21
CA GLY A 109 -4.12 -2.98 -32.11
C GLY A 109 -3.57 -3.25 -33.49
N THR A 110 -4.33 -2.90 -34.54
CA THR A 110 -3.93 -3.01 -35.94
C THR A 110 -3.65 -1.65 -36.57
N GLU A 111 -4.34 -0.61 -36.14
CA GLU A 111 -4.21 0.77 -36.66
C GLU A 111 -3.67 1.75 -35.59
N SER A 112 -3.75 1.38 -34.32
CA SER A 112 -3.20 2.11 -33.19
C SER A 112 -2.05 1.34 -32.57
N GLY A 113 -1.55 1.76 -31.40
CA GLY A 113 -0.47 1.07 -30.70
C GLY A 113 -0.76 -0.42 -30.49
N ARG A 114 0.27 -1.26 -30.59
CA ARG A 114 0.17 -2.72 -30.53
C ARG A 114 -0.62 -3.22 -29.32
N ASP A 115 -0.45 -2.59 -28.18
CA ASP A 115 -1.03 -3.03 -26.91
C ASP A 115 -2.48 -2.54 -26.69
N ALA A 116 -3.08 -1.90 -27.69
CA ALA A 116 -4.48 -1.46 -27.73
C ALA A 116 -4.95 -0.73 -26.46
N PHE A 117 -4.06 0.10 -25.83
CA PHE A 117 -4.42 0.88 -24.67
C PHE A 117 -5.61 1.80 -24.95
N GLY A 118 -6.63 1.72 -24.09
CA GLY A 118 -7.84 2.53 -24.19
C GLY A 118 -8.90 1.98 -25.14
N ALA A 119 -8.79 0.74 -25.57
CA ALA A 119 -9.80 0.06 -26.39
C ALA A 119 -11.04 -0.35 -25.59
#